data_e6ed69efb69c776959dead2d7910a5db
#
_entry.id   e6ed69efb69c776959dead2d7910a5db
#
_cell.length_a   1.000
_cell.length_b   1.000
_cell.length_c   1.000
_cell.angle_alpha   90.00
_cell.angle_beta   90.00
_cell.angle_gamma   90.00
#
_symmetry.space_group_name_H-M   'P 1'
#
loop_
_entity.id
_entity.type
_entity.pdbx_description
1 polymer ?
#
loop_
_entity_poly.entity_id
_entity_poly.type
_entity_poly.pdbx_seq_one_letter_code
_entity_poly.pdbx_strand_id
1 'polypeptide(L)'
;MSLAQFRARFQRWLFRVGGPEPAPIRLGQRRIFVLPSRFGLALGITLLAMLLASINYTLSLGFALTFLIGGVAWISIHHAFRNLVDLAITPGRSDAVFCGSPARFGILLHNAAHRSRLGLVLFPTQAPTLRTHPFDLSPESTATQEIAIPTATRGWLTLPRLTLETRHPLGLIRAWSLFQPDQRCLVYPAPEADAPPLPLGDDSRSGAGAQGRGRDDFA
;
A
#
# COMPACT_ATOMS: atom_id res chain seq x y z
N MET A 1 -9.22 -1.95 -28.54
CA MET A 1 -9.21 -1.44 -27.13
C MET A 1 -8.49 -2.48 -26.28
N SER A 2 -7.31 -2.17 -25.75
CA SER A 2 -6.53 -3.16 -25.01
C SER A 2 -7.16 -3.44 -23.64
N LEU A 3 -7.06 -4.70 -23.15
CA LEU A 3 -7.50 -5.12 -21.81
C LEU A 3 -6.93 -4.22 -20.68
N ALA A 4 -5.77 -3.63 -20.91
CA ALA A 4 -5.14 -2.69 -19.98
C ALA A 4 -5.90 -1.34 -19.88
N GLN A 5 -6.41 -0.82 -21.00
CA GLN A 5 -7.21 0.41 -21.03
C GLN A 5 -8.59 0.23 -20.40
N PHE A 6 -9.19 -0.96 -20.59
CA PHE A 6 -10.46 -1.31 -19.95
C PHE A 6 -10.29 -1.44 -18.43
N ARG A 7 -9.22 -2.10 -17.96
CA ARG A 7 -8.87 -2.19 -16.54
C ARG A 7 -8.64 -0.80 -15.92
N ALA A 8 -7.92 0.08 -16.59
CA ALA A 8 -7.64 1.42 -16.08
C ALA A 8 -8.90 2.31 -16.03
N ARG A 9 -9.82 2.15 -16.97
CA ARG A 9 -11.09 2.88 -17.02
C ARG A 9 -12.09 2.35 -15.99
N PHE A 10 -12.13 1.03 -15.82
CA PHE A 10 -12.94 0.35 -14.82
C PHE A 10 -12.45 0.66 -13.39
N GLN A 11 -11.14 0.72 -13.18
CA GLN A 11 -10.56 1.15 -11.92
C GLN A 11 -10.89 2.62 -11.61
N ARG A 12 -10.85 3.53 -12.58
CA ARG A 12 -11.24 4.94 -12.37
C ARG A 12 -12.72 5.12 -12.06
N TRP A 13 -13.59 4.29 -12.61
CA TRP A 13 -15.03 4.35 -12.36
C TRP A 13 -15.43 3.74 -11.02
N LEU A 14 -14.82 2.64 -10.62
CA LEU A 14 -15.04 1.98 -9.34
C LEU A 14 -14.49 2.79 -8.15
N PHE A 15 -13.49 3.63 -8.38
CA PHE A 15 -12.74 4.28 -7.32
C PHE A 15 -12.93 5.80 -7.33
N ARG A 16 -14.11 6.25 -6.94
CA ARG A 16 -14.34 7.64 -6.53
C ARG A 16 -13.72 7.92 -5.14
N VAL A 17 -12.46 7.59 -4.94
CA VAL A 17 -11.71 8.11 -3.79
C VAL A 17 -11.22 9.49 -4.20
N GLY A 18 -11.87 10.51 -3.70
CA GLY A 18 -11.59 11.90 -4.04
C GLY A 18 -10.44 12.45 -3.19
N GLY A 19 -9.19 12.27 -3.63
CA GLY A 19 -8.04 12.97 -3.03
C GLY A 19 -7.55 12.42 -1.68
N PRO A 20 -6.63 13.14 -1.01
CA PRO A 20 -6.09 12.79 0.29
C PRO A 20 -7.19 12.72 1.36
N GLU A 21 -7.11 11.69 2.19
CA GLU A 21 -8.08 11.41 3.24
C GLU A 21 -7.51 11.77 4.61
N PRO A 22 -8.32 12.43 5.48
CA PRO A 22 -7.88 12.72 6.86
C PRO A 22 -7.72 11.43 7.67
N ALA A 23 -6.75 11.42 8.57
CA ALA A 23 -6.53 10.32 9.49
C ALA A 23 -7.50 10.35 10.68
N PRO A 24 -7.86 9.18 11.26
CA PRO A 24 -7.54 7.82 10.84
C PRO A 24 -8.43 7.31 9.70
N ILE A 25 -7.84 6.67 8.69
CA ILE A 25 -8.57 6.05 7.59
C ILE A 25 -8.99 4.63 8.02
N ARG A 26 -10.28 4.37 8.16
CA ARG A 26 -10.80 3.04 8.47
C ARG A 26 -11.25 2.32 7.20
N LEU A 27 -10.77 1.10 7.01
CA LEU A 27 -11.13 0.26 5.87
C LEU A 27 -12.51 -0.38 6.11
N GLY A 28 -13.56 0.35 5.79
CA GLY A 28 -14.94 -0.16 5.87
C GLY A 28 -15.22 -1.22 4.80
N GLN A 29 -16.27 -2.01 5.01
CA GLN A 29 -16.67 -3.12 4.12
C GLN A 29 -16.85 -2.71 2.65
N ARG A 30 -17.37 -1.52 2.39
CA ARG A 30 -17.62 -1.01 1.02
C ARG A 30 -16.35 -0.65 0.24
N ARG A 31 -15.20 -0.60 0.92
CA ARG A 31 -13.90 -0.25 0.33
C ARG A 31 -13.03 -1.46 0.02
N ILE A 32 -13.51 -2.66 0.36
CA ILE A 32 -12.77 -3.90 0.16
C ILE A 32 -13.32 -4.59 -1.08
N PHE A 33 -12.42 -4.80 -2.02
CA PHE A 33 -12.70 -5.52 -3.26
C PHE A 33 -12.15 -6.92 -3.15
N VAL A 34 -12.91 -7.88 -3.64
CA VAL A 34 -12.55 -9.29 -3.60
C VAL A 34 -12.72 -9.88 -5.00
N LEU A 35 -11.66 -10.46 -5.54
CA LEU A 35 -11.69 -11.15 -6.83
C LEU A 35 -10.99 -12.50 -6.74
N PRO A 36 -11.45 -13.51 -7.46
CA PRO A 36 -10.73 -14.77 -7.55
C PRO A 36 -9.37 -14.56 -8.22
N SER A 37 -8.36 -15.21 -7.69
CA SER A 37 -7.04 -15.29 -8.30
C SER A 37 -7.07 -16.27 -9.51
N ARG A 38 -5.97 -16.36 -10.25
CA ARG A 38 -5.84 -17.36 -11.32
C ARG A 38 -6.01 -18.78 -10.78
N PHE A 39 -5.47 -19.05 -9.59
CA PHE A 39 -5.62 -20.34 -8.91
C PHE A 39 -7.05 -20.56 -8.44
N GLY A 40 -7.72 -19.55 -7.91
CA GLY A 40 -9.13 -19.63 -7.53
C GLY A 40 -10.04 -19.89 -8.73
N LEU A 41 -9.76 -19.27 -9.87
CA LEU A 41 -10.50 -19.51 -11.11
C LEU A 41 -10.28 -20.95 -11.61
N ALA A 42 -9.02 -21.41 -11.64
CA ALA A 42 -8.69 -22.78 -12.04
C ALA A 42 -9.39 -23.81 -11.12
N LEU A 43 -9.33 -23.60 -9.81
CA LEU A 43 -10.04 -24.44 -8.84
C LEU A 43 -11.55 -24.45 -9.09
N GLY A 44 -12.16 -23.29 -9.37
CA GLY A 44 -13.58 -23.19 -9.70
C GLY A 44 -13.97 -24.02 -10.93
N ILE A 45 -13.15 -23.94 -11.98
CA ILE A 45 -13.36 -24.74 -13.21
C ILE A 45 -13.23 -26.24 -12.90
N THR A 46 -12.22 -26.63 -12.12
CA THR A 46 -12.02 -28.03 -11.70
C THR A 46 -13.19 -28.54 -10.88
N LEU A 47 -13.67 -27.76 -9.90
CA LEU A 47 -14.84 -28.13 -9.10
C LEU A 47 -16.11 -28.26 -9.94
N LEU A 48 -16.29 -27.39 -10.93
CA LEU A 48 -17.41 -27.50 -11.87
C LEU A 48 -17.32 -28.78 -12.71
N ALA A 49 -16.14 -29.12 -13.23
CA ALA A 49 -15.92 -30.36 -13.98
C ALA A 49 -16.18 -31.60 -13.11
N MET A 50 -15.67 -31.58 -11.85
CA MET A 50 -15.92 -32.67 -10.89
C MET A 50 -17.42 -32.81 -10.58
N LEU A 51 -18.13 -31.70 -10.40
CA LEU A 51 -19.58 -31.72 -10.15
C LEU A 51 -20.33 -32.35 -11.35
N LEU A 52 -20.02 -31.93 -12.57
CA LEU A 52 -20.63 -32.46 -13.77
C LEU A 52 -20.36 -33.98 -13.94
N ALA A 53 -19.11 -34.39 -13.69
CA ALA A 53 -18.76 -35.81 -13.71
C ALA A 53 -19.51 -36.58 -12.63
N SER A 54 -19.63 -36.05 -11.41
CA SER A 54 -20.37 -36.69 -10.33
C SER A 54 -21.86 -36.86 -10.62
N ILE A 55 -22.46 -35.88 -11.32
CA ILE A 55 -23.85 -35.96 -11.79
C ILE A 55 -23.98 -37.04 -12.86
N ASN A 56 -23.10 -37.08 -13.86
CA ASN A 56 -23.19 -37.99 -14.98
C ASN A 56 -22.96 -39.46 -14.59
N TYR A 57 -22.04 -39.70 -13.64
CA TYR A 57 -21.69 -41.04 -13.19
C TYR A 57 -22.33 -41.44 -11.85
N THR A 58 -23.20 -40.59 -11.29
CA THR A 58 -23.88 -40.80 -10.00
C THR A 58 -22.92 -41.15 -8.86
N LEU A 59 -21.73 -40.52 -8.84
CA LEU A 59 -20.69 -40.81 -7.86
C LEU A 59 -20.92 -40.04 -6.57
N SER A 60 -21.43 -40.68 -5.52
CA SER A 60 -21.68 -40.07 -4.22
C SER A 60 -20.43 -39.48 -3.57
N LEU A 61 -19.28 -40.16 -3.70
CA LEU A 61 -17.99 -39.67 -3.20
C LEU A 61 -17.51 -38.43 -3.96
N GLY A 62 -17.78 -38.33 -5.25
CA GLY A 62 -17.47 -37.17 -6.07
C GLY A 62 -18.21 -35.91 -5.62
N PHE A 63 -19.50 -36.05 -5.26
CA PHE A 63 -20.27 -34.96 -4.66
C PHE A 63 -19.68 -34.53 -3.32
N ALA A 64 -19.40 -35.48 -2.43
CA ALA A 64 -18.84 -35.18 -1.11
C ALA A 64 -17.51 -34.40 -1.21
N LEU A 65 -16.61 -34.85 -2.09
CA LEU A 65 -15.32 -34.18 -2.31
C LEU A 65 -15.49 -32.78 -2.92
N THR A 66 -16.36 -32.63 -3.91
CA THR A 66 -16.64 -31.33 -4.56
C THR A 66 -17.19 -30.32 -3.56
N PHE A 67 -18.16 -30.72 -2.75
CA PHE A 67 -18.72 -29.82 -1.73
C PHE A 67 -17.75 -29.54 -0.59
N LEU A 68 -16.92 -30.49 -0.18
CA LEU A 68 -15.89 -30.28 0.82
C LEU A 68 -14.88 -29.21 0.36
N ILE A 69 -14.31 -29.38 -0.84
CA ILE A 69 -13.32 -28.41 -1.37
C ILE A 69 -13.99 -27.06 -1.66
N GLY A 70 -15.22 -27.07 -2.20
CA GLY A 70 -16.01 -25.86 -2.41
C GLY A 70 -16.30 -25.10 -1.11
N GLY A 71 -16.60 -25.80 -0.02
CA GLY A 71 -16.78 -25.23 1.30
C GLY A 71 -15.52 -24.58 1.84
N VAL A 72 -14.36 -25.22 1.68
CA VAL A 72 -13.05 -24.64 2.05
C VAL A 72 -12.76 -23.39 1.24
N ALA A 73 -13.04 -23.40 -0.07
CA ALA A 73 -12.87 -22.22 -0.93
C ALA A 73 -13.79 -21.06 -0.49
N TRP A 74 -15.04 -21.36 -0.14
CA TRP A 74 -16.01 -20.38 0.37
C TRP A 74 -15.54 -19.74 1.68
N ILE A 75 -15.10 -20.55 2.63
CA ILE A 75 -14.54 -20.06 3.90
C ILE A 75 -13.31 -19.18 3.64
N SER A 76 -12.47 -19.54 2.67
CA SER A 76 -11.31 -18.74 2.28
C SER A 76 -11.67 -17.32 1.81
N ILE A 77 -12.79 -17.17 1.07
CA ILE A 77 -13.31 -15.85 0.67
C ILE A 77 -13.63 -15.00 1.90
N HIS A 78 -14.35 -15.58 2.84
CA HIS A 78 -14.76 -14.91 4.07
C HIS A 78 -13.53 -14.48 4.90
N HIS A 79 -12.54 -15.33 5.03
CA HIS A 79 -11.30 -15.02 5.73
C HIS A 79 -10.49 -13.91 5.04
N ALA A 80 -10.36 -13.94 3.72
CA ALA A 80 -9.66 -12.90 2.97
C ALA A 80 -10.32 -11.51 3.14
N PHE A 81 -11.64 -11.46 3.11
CA PHE A 81 -12.39 -10.23 3.37
C PHE A 81 -12.20 -9.72 4.80
N ARG A 82 -12.37 -10.61 5.79
CA ARG A 82 -12.19 -10.27 7.20
C ARG A 82 -10.76 -9.86 7.57
N ASN A 83 -9.79 -10.20 6.75
CA ASN A 83 -8.39 -9.85 6.96
C ASN A 83 -8.10 -8.36 6.75
N LEU A 84 -8.94 -7.64 5.98
CA LEU A 84 -8.78 -6.21 5.69
C LEU A 84 -9.81 -5.33 6.42
N VAL A 85 -10.99 -5.87 6.75
CA VAL A 85 -12.08 -5.08 7.32
C VAL A 85 -11.72 -4.48 8.68
N ASP A 86 -12.12 -3.22 8.94
CA ASP A 86 -11.90 -2.48 10.19
C ASP A 86 -10.43 -2.23 10.57
N LEU A 87 -9.52 -2.35 9.59
CA LEU A 87 -8.14 -1.91 9.79
C LEU A 87 -8.09 -0.38 9.78
N ALA A 88 -7.45 0.21 10.79
CA ALA A 88 -7.24 1.65 10.85
C ALA A 88 -5.83 1.99 10.36
N ILE A 89 -5.75 3.00 9.51
CA ILE A 89 -4.49 3.45 8.87
C ILE A 89 -4.27 4.91 9.23
N THR A 90 -3.09 5.21 9.70
CA THR A 90 -2.66 6.58 10.01
C THR A 90 -1.32 6.89 9.34
N PRO A 91 -1.12 8.12 8.84
CA PRO A 91 0.18 8.55 8.36
C PRO A 91 1.18 8.53 9.53
N GLY A 92 2.37 8.04 9.27
CA GLY A 92 3.49 8.04 10.19
C GLY A 92 4.48 9.17 9.90
N ARG A 93 5.77 8.91 10.11
CA ARG A 93 6.84 9.86 9.80
C ARG A 93 7.21 9.80 8.31
N SER A 94 7.59 10.96 7.80
CA SER A 94 8.27 11.10 6.52
C SER A 94 9.35 12.16 6.68
N ASP A 95 10.61 11.74 6.67
CA ASP A 95 11.75 12.64 6.79
C ASP A 95 12.05 13.30 5.44
N ALA A 96 12.53 14.54 5.48
CA ALA A 96 12.95 15.25 4.29
C ALA A 96 14.17 14.57 3.65
N VAL A 97 14.22 14.53 2.32
CA VAL A 97 15.29 13.84 1.57
C VAL A 97 15.83 14.75 0.47
N PHE A 98 17.03 14.45 0.00
CA PHE A 98 17.58 15.11 -1.21
C PHE A 98 17.03 14.46 -2.48
N CYS A 99 16.88 15.26 -3.53
CA CYS A 99 16.48 14.79 -4.86
C CYS A 99 17.46 13.70 -5.36
N GLY A 100 16.90 12.60 -5.88
CA GLY A 100 17.66 11.40 -6.24
C GLY A 100 17.66 10.32 -5.16
N SER A 101 17.41 10.66 -3.88
CA SER A 101 17.24 9.69 -2.81
C SER A 101 15.76 9.31 -2.66
N PRO A 102 15.43 8.05 -2.33
CA PRO A 102 14.04 7.65 -2.17
C PRO A 102 13.42 8.29 -0.90
N ALA A 103 12.26 8.93 -1.06
CA ALA A 103 11.46 9.42 0.06
C ALA A 103 10.77 8.25 0.76
N ARG A 104 11.01 8.11 2.06
CA ARG A 104 10.41 7.05 2.89
C ARG A 104 9.19 7.58 3.61
N PHE A 105 8.06 6.95 3.37
CA PHE A 105 6.79 7.24 4.03
C PHE A 105 6.45 6.13 5.00
N GLY A 106 6.38 6.44 6.28
CA GLY A 106 5.90 5.54 7.30
C GLY A 106 4.36 5.51 7.30
N ILE A 107 3.78 4.32 7.31
CA ILE A 107 2.34 4.08 7.41
C ILE A 107 2.10 3.21 8.64
N LEU A 108 1.33 3.71 9.58
CA LEU A 108 0.92 2.96 10.75
C LEU A 108 -0.38 2.23 10.45
N LEU A 109 -0.38 0.91 10.65
CA LEU A 109 -1.54 0.07 10.52
C LEU A 109 -1.92 -0.45 11.90
N HIS A 110 -3.09 -0.09 12.36
CA HIS A 110 -3.61 -0.49 13.66
C HIS A 110 -4.68 -1.56 13.51
N ASN A 111 -4.46 -2.70 14.12
CA ASN A 111 -5.39 -3.81 14.19
C ASN A 111 -6.12 -3.81 15.54
N ALA A 112 -7.33 -3.28 15.58
CA ALA A 112 -8.14 -3.27 16.80
C ALA A 112 -8.86 -4.62 17.07
N ALA A 113 -8.73 -5.60 16.20
CA ALA A 113 -9.42 -6.88 16.34
C ALA A 113 -8.59 -7.87 17.16
N HIS A 114 -9.27 -8.77 17.90
CA HIS A 114 -8.65 -9.86 18.66
C HIS A 114 -8.10 -11.00 17.79
N ARG A 115 -7.89 -10.78 16.50
CA ARG A 115 -7.37 -11.77 15.54
C ARG A 115 -6.19 -11.21 14.77
N SER A 116 -5.24 -12.07 14.42
CA SER A 116 -4.13 -11.73 13.56
C SER A 116 -4.61 -11.41 12.14
N ARG A 117 -3.93 -10.49 11.47
CA ARG A 117 -4.06 -10.17 10.05
C ARG A 117 -2.84 -10.70 9.34
N LEU A 118 -3.02 -11.56 8.35
CA LEU A 118 -1.93 -12.33 7.78
C LEU A 118 -1.70 -12.00 6.30
N GLY A 119 -0.42 -12.00 5.89
CA GLY A 119 -0.04 -11.87 4.51
C GLY A 119 -0.47 -10.54 3.86
N LEU A 120 -0.35 -9.44 4.60
CA LEU A 120 -0.65 -8.10 4.10
C LEU A 120 0.51 -7.60 3.25
N VAL A 121 0.20 -6.96 2.13
CA VAL A 121 1.18 -6.33 1.22
C VAL A 121 0.71 -4.93 0.90
N LEU A 122 1.61 -3.95 1.08
CA LEU A 122 1.34 -2.55 0.82
C LEU A 122 2.16 -2.07 -0.37
N PHE A 123 1.58 -1.29 -1.27
CA PHE A 123 2.28 -0.73 -2.44
C PHE A 123 1.55 0.48 -3.01
N PRO A 124 2.28 1.38 -3.70
CA PRO A 124 1.65 2.47 -4.45
C PRO A 124 0.84 1.91 -5.61
N THR A 125 -0.40 2.38 -5.77
CA THR A 125 -1.30 1.87 -6.82
C THR A 125 -0.75 2.08 -8.23
N GLN A 126 0.02 3.16 -8.45
CA GLN A 126 0.62 3.50 -9.74
C GLN A 126 1.94 2.76 -10.01
N ALA A 127 2.63 2.30 -8.95
CA ALA A 127 3.91 1.61 -9.02
C ALA A 127 3.86 0.28 -8.24
N PRO A 128 3.16 -0.75 -8.76
CA PRO A 128 2.97 -2.02 -8.06
C PRO A 128 4.25 -2.83 -7.89
N THR A 129 5.35 -2.41 -8.50
CA THR A 129 6.69 -2.99 -8.31
C THR A 129 7.31 -2.61 -6.96
N LEU A 130 6.90 -1.46 -6.38
CA LEU A 130 7.36 -0.98 -5.07
C LEU A 130 6.53 -1.61 -3.94
N ARG A 131 6.49 -2.94 -3.90
CA ARG A 131 5.73 -3.70 -2.87
C ARG A 131 6.56 -3.88 -1.62
N THR A 132 5.91 -3.75 -0.46
CA THR A 132 6.50 -4.25 0.79
C THR A 132 6.60 -5.77 0.74
N HIS A 133 7.50 -6.33 1.55
CA HIS A 133 7.42 -7.75 1.85
C HIS A 133 6.09 -8.06 2.53
N PRO A 134 5.52 -9.26 2.36
CA PRO A 134 4.35 -9.66 3.11
C PRO A 134 4.61 -9.54 4.61
N PHE A 135 3.68 -8.95 5.34
CA PHE A 135 3.77 -8.77 6.78
C PHE A 135 2.46 -9.16 7.46
N ASP A 136 2.56 -9.46 8.73
CA ASP A 136 1.45 -9.83 9.57
C ASP A 136 1.23 -8.78 10.66
N LEU A 137 -0.01 -8.64 11.10
CA LEU A 137 -0.38 -7.80 12.24
C LEU A 137 -0.95 -8.69 13.34
N SER A 138 -0.34 -8.64 14.49
CA SER A 138 -0.86 -9.31 15.69
C SER A 138 -2.21 -8.73 16.12
N PRO A 139 -2.99 -9.46 16.92
CA PRO A 139 -4.19 -8.91 17.54
C PRO A 139 -3.86 -7.66 18.33
N GLU A 140 -4.75 -6.67 18.32
CA GLU A 140 -4.68 -5.44 19.14
C GLU A 140 -3.33 -4.72 19.07
N SER A 141 -2.67 -4.77 17.92
CA SER A 141 -1.34 -4.21 17.71
C SER A 141 -1.30 -3.15 16.62
N THR A 142 -0.24 -2.35 16.66
CA THR A 142 0.10 -1.39 15.60
C THR A 142 1.45 -1.76 15.03
N ALA A 143 1.54 -1.82 13.71
CA ALA A 143 2.80 -1.98 13.00
C ALA A 143 3.01 -0.82 12.04
N THR A 144 4.26 -0.41 11.91
CA THR A 144 4.68 0.61 10.94
C THR A 144 5.27 -0.07 9.71
N GLN A 145 4.78 0.30 8.54
CA GLN A 145 5.33 -0.13 7.27
C GLN A 145 5.87 1.08 6.52
N GLU A 146 7.06 0.93 5.95
CA GLU A 146 7.69 1.98 5.17
C GLU A 146 7.53 1.71 3.68
N ILE A 147 7.21 2.78 2.93
CA ILE A 147 7.20 2.75 1.48
C ILE A 147 8.21 3.76 0.97
N ALA A 148 9.15 3.31 0.15
CA ALA A 148 10.14 4.14 -0.50
C ALA A 148 9.62 4.57 -1.88
N ILE A 149 9.49 5.88 -2.09
CA ILE A 149 9.08 6.48 -3.36
C ILE A 149 10.29 7.18 -3.99
N PRO A 150 10.67 6.85 -5.22
CA PRO A 150 11.78 7.54 -5.89
C PRO A 150 11.45 9.02 -6.12
N THR A 151 12.44 9.89 -5.90
CA THR A 151 12.31 11.33 -6.09
C THR A 151 13.07 11.76 -7.34
N ALA A 152 12.42 12.52 -8.23
CA ALA A 152 13.03 13.07 -9.45
C ALA A 152 13.07 14.59 -9.47
N THR A 153 12.26 15.26 -8.67
CA THR A 153 12.14 16.71 -8.61
C THR A 153 12.13 17.21 -7.18
N ARG A 154 12.71 18.38 -6.96
CA ARG A 154 12.65 19.08 -5.66
C ARG A 154 11.25 19.65 -5.38
N GLY A 155 10.91 19.82 -4.11
CA GLY A 155 9.64 20.40 -3.67
C GLY A 155 8.83 19.45 -2.82
N TRP A 156 7.54 19.72 -2.65
CA TRP A 156 6.66 18.88 -1.86
C TRP A 156 6.20 17.64 -2.64
N LEU A 157 6.62 16.48 -2.18
CA LEU A 157 6.17 15.20 -2.69
C LEU A 157 4.98 14.71 -1.86
N THR A 158 3.81 14.63 -2.46
CA THR A 158 2.61 14.06 -1.83
C THR A 158 2.61 12.54 -1.98
N LEU A 159 2.26 11.83 -0.91
CA LEU A 159 2.15 10.38 -0.95
C LEU A 159 1.09 9.96 -1.98
N PRO A 160 1.45 9.13 -2.97
CA PRO A 160 0.50 8.63 -3.94
C PRO A 160 -0.51 7.69 -3.28
N ARG A 161 -1.59 7.39 -4.00
CA ARG A 161 -2.58 6.40 -3.56
C ARG A 161 -1.94 5.05 -3.33
N LEU A 162 -2.26 4.43 -2.20
CA LEU A 162 -1.76 3.14 -1.78
C LEU A 162 -2.81 2.05 -1.93
N THR A 163 -2.33 0.86 -2.16
CA THR A 163 -3.13 -0.38 -2.19
C THR A 163 -2.64 -1.28 -1.07
N LEU A 164 -3.54 -1.70 -0.19
CA LEU A 164 -3.32 -2.78 0.76
C LEU A 164 -4.00 -4.04 0.22
N GLU A 165 -3.23 -5.09 0.02
CA GLU A 165 -3.67 -6.36 -0.57
C GLU A 165 -3.40 -7.51 0.37
N THR A 166 -4.27 -8.53 0.34
CA THR A 166 -3.98 -9.84 0.92
C THR A 166 -4.46 -10.95 0.00
N ARG A 167 -3.76 -12.09 0.07
CA ARG A 167 -4.14 -13.33 -0.61
C ARG A 167 -4.27 -14.50 0.37
N HIS A 168 -4.17 -14.19 1.65
CA HIS A 168 -4.35 -15.20 2.70
C HIS A 168 -5.83 -15.64 2.78
N PRO A 169 -6.15 -16.93 3.07
CA PRO A 169 -5.22 -17.99 3.47
C PRO A 169 -4.63 -18.81 2.31
N LEU A 170 -5.38 -19.14 1.27
CA LEU A 170 -4.99 -20.14 0.27
C LEU A 170 -4.51 -19.55 -1.08
N GLY A 171 -4.44 -18.23 -1.19
CA GLY A 171 -4.11 -17.60 -2.45
C GLY A 171 -5.19 -17.71 -3.54
N LEU A 172 -6.32 -18.35 -3.26
CA LEU A 172 -7.45 -18.51 -4.18
C LEU A 172 -8.13 -17.18 -4.50
N ILE A 173 -8.08 -16.28 -3.54
CA ILE A 173 -8.77 -14.99 -3.55
C ILE A 173 -7.76 -13.88 -3.34
N ARG A 174 -7.95 -12.79 -4.05
CA ARG A 174 -7.27 -11.52 -3.85
C ARG A 174 -8.26 -10.54 -3.25
N ALA A 175 -8.01 -10.08 -2.04
CA ALA A 175 -8.74 -8.99 -1.43
C ALA A 175 -7.84 -7.76 -1.37
N TRP A 176 -8.37 -6.57 -1.70
CA TRP A 176 -7.59 -5.33 -1.62
C TRP A 176 -8.47 -4.12 -1.31
N SER A 177 -7.85 -3.10 -0.77
CA SER A 177 -8.44 -1.79 -0.52
C SER A 177 -7.52 -0.69 -0.99
N LEU A 178 -8.10 0.45 -1.35
CA LEU A 178 -7.41 1.65 -1.81
C LEU A 178 -7.63 2.78 -0.81
N PHE A 179 -6.56 3.51 -0.52
CA PHE A 179 -6.59 4.68 0.36
C PHE A 179 -5.46 5.64 0.03
N GLN A 180 -5.58 6.88 0.44
CA GLN A 180 -4.56 7.91 0.23
C GLN A 180 -4.46 8.78 1.49
N PRO A 181 -3.50 8.51 2.40
CA PRO A 181 -3.27 9.37 3.54
C PRO A 181 -2.82 10.76 3.09
N ASP A 182 -3.24 11.81 3.78
CA ASP A 182 -2.70 13.15 3.57
C ASP A 182 -1.33 13.26 4.23
N GLN A 183 -0.30 12.89 3.47
CA GLN A 183 1.09 12.91 3.92
C GLN A 183 1.98 13.46 2.82
N ARG A 184 2.94 14.32 3.21
CA ARG A 184 3.87 14.98 2.29
C ARG A 184 5.28 14.87 2.83
N CYS A 185 6.24 14.78 1.92
CA CYS A 185 7.67 14.79 2.21
C CYS A 185 8.31 15.97 1.48
N LEU A 186 9.20 16.68 2.14
CA LEU A 186 9.98 17.75 1.52
C LEU A 186 11.21 17.14 0.83
N VAL A 187 11.35 17.41 -0.46
CA VAL A 187 12.49 16.99 -1.26
C VAL A 187 13.38 18.20 -1.53
N TYR A 188 14.57 18.19 -0.93
CA TYR A 188 15.60 19.22 -1.17
C TYR A 188 16.26 19.06 -2.53
N PRO A 189 16.88 20.13 -3.06
CA PRO A 189 17.75 20.02 -4.22
C PRO A 189 18.85 18.99 -3.98
N ALA A 190 19.27 18.28 -5.03
CA ALA A 190 20.42 17.39 -4.91
C ALA A 190 21.68 18.21 -4.56
N PRO A 191 22.49 17.74 -3.61
CA PRO A 191 23.80 18.37 -3.34
C PRO A 191 24.65 18.31 -4.60
N GLU A 192 25.42 19.35 -4.85
CA GLU A 192 26.39 19.39 -5.94
C GLU A 192 27.51 18.38 -5.65
N ALA A 193 27.81 17.50 -6.61
CA ALA A 193 28.79 16.43 -6.41
C ALA A 193 30.23 16.96 -6.22
N ASP A 194 30.56 18.07 -6.89
CA ASP A 194 31.88 18.71 -6.86
C ASP A 194 31.81 20.11 -6.21
N ALA A 195 31.03 20.25 -5.15
CA ALA A 195 30.96 21.54 -4.47
C ALA A 195 32.35 21.95 -3.95
N PRO A 196 32.83 23.18 -4.27
CA PRO A 196 34.07 23.66 -3.73
C PRO A 196 34.02 23.69 -2.19
N PRO A 197 35.15 23.43 -1.52
CA PRO A 197 35.16 23.49 -0.07
C PRO A 197 34.70 24.86 0.41
N LEU A 198 33.90 24.89 1.46
CA LEU A 198 33.49 26.16 2.07
C LEU A 198 34.74 27.00 2.37
N PRO A 199 34.76 28.31 2.03
CA PRO A 199 35.86 29.16 2.42
C PRO A 199 36.00 29.08 3.92
N LEU A 200 37.17 28.64 4.39
CA LEU A 200 37.50 28.70 5.81
C LEU A 200 37.38 30.13 6.22
N GLY A 201 36.45 30.44 7.13
CA GLY A 201 36.33 31.79 7.68
C GLY A 201 37.69 32.23 8.18
N ASP A 202 38.14 33.38 7.71
CA ASP A 202 39.40 33.94 8.13
C ASP A 202 39.24 34.38 9.60
N ASP A 203 39.61 33.51 10.54
CA ASP A 203 39.58 33.77 11.97
C ASP A 203 40.53 34.95 12.38
N SER A 204 41.25 35.55 11.42
CA SER A 204 42.19 36.65 11.65
C SER A 204 41.52 38.02 11.85
N ARG A 205 40.19 38.14 11.81
CA ARG A 205 39.46 39.39 12.13
C ARG A 205 38.67 39.36 13.42
N SER A 206 39.15 38.66 14.45
CA SER A 206 38.67 38.86 15.81
C SER A 206 39.32 40.05 16.45
N GLY A 207 39.02 41.27 15.99
CA GLY A 207 39.62 42.46 16.59
C GLY A 207 39.17 43.77 15.95
N ALA A 208 37.88 43.96 15.72
CA ALA A 208 37.26 45.28 15.65
C ALA A 208 35.76 45.12 15.53
N GLY A 209 35.03 45.49 16.58
CA GLY A 209 33.58 45.47 16.58
C GLY A 209 32.98 46.30 15.46
N ALA A 210 32.64 45.67 14.39
CA ALA A 210 31.71 46.19 13.38
C ALA A 210 30.36 45.55 13.61
N GLN A 211 29.50 46.24 14.36
CA GLN A 211 28.07 45.97 14.32
C GLN A 211 27.58 46.12 12.90
N GLY A 212 27.57 45.02 12.16
CA GLY A 212 26.91 44.92 10.86
C GLY A 212 25.40 45.03 11.11
N ARG A 213 24.82 46.20 10.81
CA ARG A 213 23.36 46.30 10.60
C ARG A 213 23.03 45.41 9.42
N GLY A 214 22.43 44.27 9.70
CA GLY A 214 21.78 43.46 8.69
C GLY A 214 20.70 44.29 8.02
N ARG A 215 20.86 44.52 6.71
CA ARG A 215 19.83 45.07 5.85
C ARG A 215 18.98 43.89 5.41
N ASP A 216 17.81 43.77 5.98
CA ASP A 216 16.77 42.87 5.48
C ASP A 216 16.20 43.44 4.18
N ASP A 217 16.82 43.11 3.05
CA ASP A 217 16.24 43.33 1.73
C ASP A 217 15.45 42.08 1.31
N PHE A 218 14.27 41.90 1.87
CA PHE A 218 13.23 41.10 1.28
C PHE A 218 12.16 42.04 0.73
N ALA A 219 12.21 42.30 -0.56
CA ALA A 219 11.12 42.85 -1.36
C ALA A 219 10.52 41.71 -2.19
#